data_a7796cd9acb8efbdfea34a3980e10db6
#
_entry.id   a7796cd9acb8efbdfea34a3980e10db6
#
_cell.length_a   1.000
_cell.length_b   1.000
_cell.length_c   1.000
_cell.angle_alpha   90.00
_cell.angle_beta   90.00
_cell.angle_gamma   90.00
#
_symmetry.space_group_name_H-M   'P 1'
#
loop_
_entity.id
_entity.type
_entity.pdbx_description
1 polymer ?
#
loop_
_entity_poly.entity_id
_entity_poly.type
_entity_poly.pdbx_seq_one_letter_code
_entity_poly.pdbx_strand_id
1 'polypeptide(L)'
;MTVERGALLRFMTLYAALFSAFGFASPFLPAFLAERGLGPEELGFVLGASTALRLVCGPVAGHLADRIQAFRAELAVCAIVAATAALLYLAAHGFWTVMAVSLLQAAALAPLVPLADALSLAHARPRQNTGGFEYGRVRGVGSAAFVAGTLLAGQAVGGYGLSAIMWLSATALLTIPIAACFVPPFPENAARDKPNGEIPRRPWLTLLRQRAFVRVTLVAALVLGSHGMYDTFAVIRWTQAGISPATVGVLWAESVAAEVLVFLFLGPRLLRVVTPAAALVVAASSGLMRWAVMAQTADVAALGLVQPLHGFTFALLHLASMRIITDTVPRALAATAQAVYGLVGVGGATAVLMLLSGWLYAHFGPAGFWAMGALCTAAFPVIWLLHQALVAFDSARLNRHAPPAHKGLD
;
A
#
# COMPACT_ATOMS: atom_id res chain seq x y z
N MET A 1 -21.73 -6.58 25.63
CA MET A 1 -21.31 -5.15 25.50
C MET A 1 -19.96 -4.85 26.15
N THR A 2 -19.61 -5.30 27.36
CA THR A 2 -18.32 -5.00 28.03
C THR A 2 -17.12 -5.76 27.45
N VAL A 3 -17.27 -7.05 27.14
CA VAL A 3 -16.18 -7.91 26.58
C VAL A 3 -15.80 -7.46 25.15
N GLU A 4 -16.77 -7.06 24.36
CA GLU A 4 -16.57 -6.59 22.99
C GLU A 4 -15.87 -5.25 22.90
N ARG A 5 -16.23 -4.30 23.79
CA ARG A 5 -15.50 -3.02 23.90
C ARG A 5 -14.05 -3.23 24.30
N GLY A 6 -13.80 -4.22 25.18
CA GLY A 6 -12.45 -4.59 25.58
C GLY A 6 -11.62 -5.12 24.40
N ALA A 7 -12.17 -6.02 23.57
CA ALA A 7 -11.49 -6.54 22.39
C ALA A 7 -11.20 -5.44 21.36
N LEU A 8 -12.19 -4.58 21.06
CA LEU A 8 -12.05 -3.44 20.17
C LEU A 8 -10.88 -2.53 20.59
N LEU A 9 -10.84 -2.12 21.86
CA LEU A 9 -9.77 -1.23 22.37
C LEU A 9 -8.39 -1.88 22.25
N ARG A 10 -8.27 -3.18 22.51
CA ARG A 10 -6.99 -3.91 22.39
C ARG A 10 -6.49 -3.95 20.95
N PHE A 11 -7.39 -4.18 19.98
CA PHE A 11 -7.03 -4.10 18.57
C PHE A 11 -6.71 -2.67 18.12
N MET A 12 -7.45 -1.66 18.59
CA MET A 12 -7.13 -0.26 18.33
C MET A 12 -5.74 0.10 18.84
N THR A 13 -5.36 -0.34 20.05
CA THR A 13 -4.01 -0.12 20.60
C THR A 13 -2.93 -0.80 19.76
N LEU A 14 -3.15 -2.05 19.33
CA LEU A 14 -2.23 -2.78 18.45
C LEU A 14 -2.02 -2.02 17.12
N TYR A 15 -3.10 -1.58 16.49
CA TYR A 15 -3.03 -0.84 15.23
C TYR A 15 -2.42 0.55 15.39
N ALA A 16 -2.70 1.23 16.49
CA ALA A 16 -2.07 2.50 16.80
C ALA A 16 -0.54 2.35 16.91
N ALA A 17 -0.06 1.35 17.65
CA ALA A 17 1.37 1.07 17.77
C ALA A 17 2.00 0.73 16.41
N LEU A 18 1.39 -0.19 15.66
CA LEU A 18 1.87 -0.66 14.37
C LEU A 18 1.97 0.48 13.34
N PHE A 19 0.89 1.23 13.19
CA PHE A 19 0.83 2.29 12.18
C PHE A 19 1.58 3.55 12.57
N SER A 20 1.74 3.84 13.87
CA SER A 20 2.67 4.88 14.32
C SER A 20 4.11 4.55 13.95
N ALA A 21 4.54 3.29 14.13
CA ALA A 21 5.89 2.87 13.75
C ALA A 21 6.16 3.10 12.25
N PHE A 22 5.19 2.79 11.39
CA PHE A 22 5.28 3.10 9.97
C PHE A 22 5.27 4.60 9.69
N GLY A 23 4.40 5.37 10.37
CA GLY A 23 4.32 6.83 10.24
C GLY A 23 5.61 7.54 10.63
N PHE A 24 6.31 7.05 11.67
CA PHE A 24 7.59 7.62 12.08
C PHE A 24 8.69 7.40 11.03
N ALA A 25 8.78 6.22 10.46
CA ALA A 25 9.89 5.85 9.56
C ALA A 25 9.61 6.25 8.10
N SER A 26 8.41 6.02 7.59
CA SER A 26 8.09 6.02 6.17
C SER A 26 8.55 7.27 5.40
N PRO A 27 8.26 8.51 5.84
CA PRO A 27 8.64 9.67 5.04
C PRO A 27 10.15 9.94 5.07
N PHE A 28 10.81 9.73 6.19
CA PHE A 28 12.19 10.17 6.40
C PHE A 28 13.24 9.06 6.22
N LEU A 29 12.85 7.79 6.08
CA LEU A 29 13.79 6.68 5.93
C LEU A 29 14.76 6.88 4.75
N PRO A 30 14.33 7.27 3.54
CA PRO A 30 15.28 7.48 2.44
C PRO A 30 16.30 8.59 2.74
N ALA A 31 15.87 9.69 3.36
CA ALA A 31 16.75 10.77 3.76
C ALA A 31 17.75 10.32 4.84
N PHE A 32 17.32 9.52 5.81
CA PHE A 32 18.19 8.91 6.80
C PHE A 32 19.25 7.99 6.15
N LEU A 33 18.86 7.16 5.18
CA LEU A 33 19.79 6.28 4.47
C LEU A 33 20.81 7.07 3.64
N ALA A 34 20.38 8.19 3.03
CA ALA A 34 21.28 9.10 2.34
C ALA A 34 22.33 9.71 3.31
N GLU A 35 21.92 10.08 4.52
CA GLU A 35 22.82 10.58 5.57
C GLU A 35 23.84 9.50 6.01
N ARG A 36 23.52 8.21 5.84
CA ARG A 36 24.44 7.08 6.08
C ARG A 36 25.41 6.80 4.93
N GLY A 37 25.46 7.67 3.94
CA GLY A 37 26.44 7.65 2.86
C GLY A 37 25.96 6.92 1.58
N LEU A 38 24.66 6.64 1.43
CA LEU A 38 24.13 6.05 0.22
C LEU A 38 23.88 7.11 -0.85
N GLY A 39 24.43 6.87 -2.04
CA GLY A 39 24.12 7.64 -3.24
C GLY A 39 22.71 7.32 -3.79
N PRO A 40 22.22 8.12 -4.77
CA PRO A 40 20.88 7.92 -5.29
C PRO A 40 20.63 6.53 -5.90
N GLU A 41 21.58 5.96 -6.60
CA GLU A 41 21.46 4.63 -7.20
C GLU A 41 21.41 3.54 -6.12
N GLU A 42 22.24 3.64 -5.09
CA GLU A 42 22.26 2.73 -3.95
C GLU A 42 20.97 2.81 -3.16
N LEU A 43 20.41 4.02 -2.96
CA LEU A 43 19.08 4.21 -2.33
C LEU A 43 17.98 3.52 -3.11
N GLY A 44 17.93 3.75 -4.42
CA GLY A 44 16.96 3.08 -5.29
C GLY A 44 17.08 1.56 -5.21
N PHE A 45 18.32 1.03 -5.18
CA PHE A 45 18.59 -0.39 -5.08
C PHE A 45 18.17 -0.96 -3.72
N VAL A 46 18.55 -0.35 -2.60
CA VAL A 46 18.21 -0.79 -1.25
C VAL A 46 16.70 -0.81 -1.03
N LEU A 47 16.00 0.28 -1.41
CA LEU A 47 14.56 0.39 -1.20
C LEU A 47 13.78 -0.51 -2.16
N GLY A 48 14.21 -0.63 -3.41
CA GLY A 48 13.61 -1.55 -4.39
C GLY A 48 13.76 -3.01 -3.99
N ALA A 49 14.97 -3.43 -3.59
CA ALA A 49 15.24 -4.78 -3.10
C ALA A 49 14.44 -5.10 -1.81
N SER A 50 14.37 -4.15 -0.89
CA SER A 50 13.57 -4.26 0.34
C SER A 50 12.08 -4.43 0.02
N THR A 51 11.56 -3.66 -0.94
CA THR A 51 10.17 -3.76 -1.39
C THR A 51 9.91 -5.12 -2.06
N ALA A 52 10.82 -5.58 -2.94
CA ALA A 52 10.72 -6.90 -3.56
C ALA A 52 10.73 -8.03 -2.52
N LEU A 53 11.59 -7.94 -1.50
CA LEU A 53 11.67 -8.94 -0.43
C LEU A 53 10.36 -9.02 0.37
N ARG A 54 9.71 -7.89 0.65
CA ARG A 54 8.41 -7.86 1.35
C ARG A 54 7.33 -8.66 0.62
N LEU A 55 7.35 -8.66 -0.72
CA LEU A 55 6.39 -9.41 -1.54
C LEU A 55 6.52 -10.93 -1.36
N VAL A 56 7.68 -11.41 -0.95
CA VAL A 56 7.93 -12.83 -0.68
C VAL A 56 7.71 -13.13 0.81
N CYS A 57 8.28 -12.33 1.70
CA CYS A 57 8.25 -12.58 3.13
C CYS A 57 6.84 -12.51 3.73
N GLY A 58 5.97 -11.61 3.25
CA GLY A 58 4.60 -11.50 3.74
C GLY A 58 3.80 -12.81 3.55
N PRO A 59 3.65 -13.33 2.32
CA PRO A 59 2.97 -14.62 2.08
C PRO A 59 3.61 -15.80 2.78
N VAL A 60 4.94 -15.86 2.85
CA VAL A 60 5.66 -16.96 3.55
C VAL A 60 5.33 -16.97 5.04
N ALA A 61 5.40 -15.82 5.68
CA ALA A 61 5.07 -15.68 7.10
C ALA A 61 3.57 -15.95 7.35
N GLY A 62 2.66 -15.45 6.51
CA GLY A 62 1.25 -15.78 6.62
C GLY A 62 0.98 -17.27 6.52
N HIS A 63 1.64 -17.98 5.60
CA HIS A 63 1.56 -19.43 5.50
C HIS A 63 2.12 -20.13 6.76
N LEU A 64 3.19 -19.63 7.35
CA LEU A 64 3.78 -20.14 8.58
C LEU A 64 2.82 -19.94 9.76
N ALA A 65 2.23 -18.76 9.90
CA ALA A 65 1.22 -18.47 10.91
C ALA A 65 0.01 -19.40 10.83
N ASP A 66 -0.50 -19.64 9.61
CA ASP A 66 -1.61 -20.57 9.36
C ASP A 66 -1.24 -22.01 9.76
N ARG A 67 0.00 -22.42 9.54
CA ARG A 67 0.48 -23.77 9.83
C ARG A 67 0.72 -24.00 11.31
N ILE A 68 1.31 -23.02 12.01
CA ILE A 68 1.69 -23.10 13.42
C ILE A 68 0.55 -22.62 14.33
N GLN A 69 -0.42 -21.86 13.80
CA GLN A 69 -1.54 -21.24 14.53
C GLN A 69 -1.07 -20.28 15.65
N ALA A 70 0.13 -19.71 15.50
CA ALA A 70 0.78 -18.89 16.53
C ALA A 70 0.83 -17.39 16.14
N PHE A 71 -0.24 -16.85 15.55
CA PHE A 71 -0.32 -15.49 15.01
C PHE A 71 0.22 -14.40 15.95
N ARG A 72 -0.10 -14.46 17.24
CA ARG A 72 0.37 -13.45 18.23
C ARG A 72 1.85 -13.55 18.50
N ALA A 73 2.38 -14.78 18.61
CA ALA A 73 3.80 -15.01 18.85
C ALA A 73 4.64 -14.59 17.64
N GLU A 74 4.19 -14.93 16.43
CA GLU A 74 4.84 -14.52 15.19
C GLU A 74 4.82 -12.98 15.01
N LEU A 75 3.69 -12.34 15.28
CA LEU A 75 3.57 -10.87 15.27
C LEU A 75 4.56 -10.24 16.26
N ALA A 76 4.68 -10.79 17.48
CA ALA A 76 5.59 -10.30 18.50
C ALA A 76 7.06 -10.47 18.09
N VAL A 77 7.45 -11.65 17.59
CA VAL A 77 8.82 -11.94 17.13
C VAL A 77 9.19 -11.00 15.97
N CYS A 78 8.33 -10.89 14.97
CA CYS A 78 8.57 -10.00 13.84
C CYS A 78 8.71 -8.54 14.27
N ALA A 79 7.90 -8.08 15.22
CA ALA A 79 7.99 -6.72 15.75
C ALA A 79 9.30 -6.46 16.53
N ILE A 80 9.75 -7.44 17.34
CA ILE A 80 11.03 -7.36 18.05
C ILE A 80 12.19 -7.31 17.06
N VAL A 81 12.19 -8.19 16.04
CA VAL A 81 13.24 -8.19 15.00
C VAL A 81 13.24 -6.87 14.22
N ALA A 82 12.07 -6.34 13.86
CA ALA A 82 11.96 -5.06 13.18
C ALA A 82 12.44 -3.88 14.04
N ALA A 83 12.15 -3.89 15.35
CA ALA A 83 12.65 -2.90 16.30
C ALA A 83 14.17 -2.97 16.44
N THR A 84 14.72 -4.19 16.55
CA THR A 84 16.18 -4.41 16.57
C THR A 84 16.83 -3.89 15.29
N ALA A 85 16.25 -4.18 14.12
CA ALA A 85 16.74 -3.66 12.86
C ALA A 85 16.70 -2.12 12.80
N ALA A 86 15.62 -1.50 13.32
CA ALA A 86 15.55 -0.05 13.43
C ALA A 86 16.69 0.54 14.28
N LEU A 87 17.06 -0.11 15.39
CA LEU A 87 18.21 0.31 16.20
C LEU A 87 19.55 0.02 15.53
N LEU A 88 19.68 -1.10 14.80
CA LEU A 88 20.89 -1.43 14.06
C LEU A 88 21.22 -0.39 12.96
N TYR A 89 20.23 0.26 12.38
CA TYR A 89 20.47 1.36 11.44
C TYR A 89 21.27 2.51 12.04
N LEU A 90 21.18 2.74 13.36
CA LEU A 90 21.94 3.80 14.03
C LEU A 90 23.47 3.57 13.94
N ALA A 91 23.89 2.30 13.88
CA ALA A 91 25.28 1.91 13.75
C ALA A 91 25.68 1.52 12.30
N ALA A 92 24.72 1.35 11.41
CA ALA A 92 24.97 0.94 10.04
C ALA A 92 25.50 2.12 9.20
N HIS A 93 26.60 1.90 8.48
CA HIS A 93 27.22 2.88 7.56
C HIS A 93 27.70 2.16 6.29
N GLY A 94 27.59 2.83 5.15
CA GLY A 94 27.96 2.29 3.85
C GLY A 94 26.97 1.27 3.31
N PHE A 95 27.08 1.01 2.03
CA PHE A 95 26.09 0.26 1.25
C PHE A 95 25.75 -1.13 1.82
N TRP A 96 26.74 -1.99 2.09
CA TRP A 96 26.50 -3.39 2.45
C TRP A 96 25.87 -3.56 3.82
N THR A 97 26.28 -2.76 4.80
CA THR A 97 25.71 -2.83 6.16
C THR A 97 24.28 -2.29 6.18
N VAL A 98 24.05 -1.16 5.50
CA VAL A 98 22.71 -0.58 5.37
C VAL A 98 21.80 -1.54 4.59
N MET A 99 22.29 -2.16 3.51
CA MET A 99 21.53 -3.16 2.75
C MET A 99 21.12 -4.35 3.62
N ALA A 100 22.04 -4.92 4.38
CA ALA A 100 21.74 -6.06 5.26
C ALA A 100 20.67 -5.71 6.30
N VAL A 101 20.78 -4.55 6.95
CA VAL A 101 19.80 -4.09 7.92
C VAL A 101 18.45 -3.77 7.26
N SER A 102 18.46 -3.19 6.06
CA SER A 102 17.24 -2.89 5.29
C SER A 102 16.47 -4.15 4.90
N LEU A 103 17.17 -5.17 4.45
CA LEU A 103 16.57 -6.46 4.12
C LEU A 103 16.03 -7.17 5.36
N LEU A 104 16.77 -7.16 6.49
CA LEU A 104 16.29 -7.70 7.76
C LEU A 104 15.00 -7.00 8.21
N GLN A 105 14.99 -5.67 8.19
CA GLN A 105 13.82 -4.87 8.57
C GLN A 105 12.65 -5.11 7.62
N ALA A 106 12.90 -5.16 6.30
CA ALA A 106 11.87 -5.42 5.30
C ALA A 106 11.20 -6.79 5.51
N ALA A 107 12.00 -7.84 5.75
CA ALA A 107 11.50 -9.18 6.04
C ALA A 107 10.65 -9.22 7.32
N ALA A 108 11.09 -8.53 8.37
CA ALA A 108 10.40 -8.49 9.65
C ALA A 108 9.12 -7.63 9.64
N LEU A 109 9.10 -6.53 8.89
CA LEU A 109 7.91 -5.66 8.76
C LEU A 109 6.83 -6.25 7.84
N ALA A 110 7.20 -7.09 6.87
CA ALA A 110 6.28 -7.61 5.86
C ALA A 110 5.05 -8.33 6.43
N PRO A 111 5.16 -9.19 7.46
CA PRO A 111 4.03 -9.93 8.00
C PRO A 111 3.19 -9.14 9.01
N LEU A 112 3.67 -8.03 9.55
CA LEU A 112 3.01 -7.36 10.70
C LEU A 112 1.57 -6.93 10.40
N VAL A 113 1.33 -6.27 9.26
CA VAL A 113 -0.03 -5.85 8.88
C VAL A 113 -0.91 -7.05 8.55
N PRO A 114 -0.52 -8.01 7.68
CA PRO A 114 -1.32 -9.20 7.41
C PRO A 114 -1.68 -10.02 8.65
N LEU A 115 -0.75 -10.20 9.60
CA LEU A 115 -1.02 -10.92 10.84
C LEU A 115 -2.00 -10.18 11.76
N ALA A 116 -1.82 -8.85 11.89
CA ALA A 116 -2.75 -8.01 12.64
C ALA A 116 -4.14 -7.99 12.01
N ASP A 117 -4.21 -7.94 10.67
CA ASP A 117 -5.47 -7.98 9.91
C ASP A 117 -6.16 -9.34 10.09
N ALA A 118 -5.43 -10.46 9.99
CA ALA A 118 -5.97 -11.80 10.22
C ALA A 118 -6.57 -11.93 11.63
N LEU A 119 -5.83 -11.52 12.67
CA LEU A 119 -6.30 -11.53 14.05
C LEU A 119 -7.56 -10.66 14.25
N SER A 120 -7.58 -9.46 13.69
CA SER A 120 -8.71 -8.53 13.89
C SER A 120 -9.94 -8.95 13.11
N LEU A 121 -9.81 -9.42 11.87
CA LEU A 121 -10.91 -9.90 11.04
C LEU A 121 -11.55 -11.16 11.60
N ALA A 122 -10.78 -12.06 12.21
CA ALA A 122 -11.29 -13.25 12.87
C ALA A 122 -12.24 -12.92 14.06
N HIS A 123 -12.13 -11.71 14.63
CA HIS A 123 -12.97 -11.22 15.74
C HIS A 123 -13.98 -10.14 15.31
N ALA A 124 -13.82 -9.56 14.11
CA ALA A 124 -14.79 -8.66 13.53
C ALA A 124 -15.98 -9.44 12.99
N ARG A 125 -17.22 -8.95 13.21
CA ARG A 125 -18.44 -9.59 12.69
C ARG A 125 -19.15 -8.71 11.67
N PRO A 126 -19.81 -9.30 10.67
CA PRO A 126 -20.69 -8.56 9.77
C PRO A 126 -21.83 -7.88 10.55
N ARG A 127 -22.26 -6.72 10.06
CA ARG A 127 -23.22 -5.76 10.63
C ARG A 127 -24.59 -6.33 11.09
N GLN A 128 -24.89 -7.61 10.88
CA GLN A 128 -26.23 -8.18 11.06
C GLN A 128 -26.44 -9.11 12.26
N ASN A 129 -25.41 -9.45 13.05
CA ASN A 129 -25.59 -10.30 14.23
C ASN A 129 -24.76 -9.84 15.42
N THR A 130 -25.43 -9.79 16.56
CA THR A 130 -24.94 -9.44 17.89
C THR A 130 -23.57 -10.04 18.24
N GLY A 131 -22.60 -9.17 18.56
CA GLY A 131 -21.40 -9.53 19.33
C GLY A 131 -20.08 -9.49 18.57
N GLY A 132 -19.76 -8.46 17.79
CA GLY A 132 -18.45 -8.18 17.24
C GLY A 132 -18.23 -6.70 16.99
N PHE A 133 -16.99 -6.29 16.77
CA PHE A 133 -16.66 -4.91 16.42
C PHE A 133 -16.55 -4.74 14.89
N GLU A 134 -16.70 -3.50 14.45
CA GLU A 134 -16.53 -3.14 13.05
C GLU A 134 -15.03 -2.97 12.74
N TYR A 135 -14.46 -3.80 11.85
CA TYR A 135 -13.05 -3.76 11.45
C TYR A 135 -12.61 -2.37 10.96
N GLY A 136 -13.50 -1.63 10.28
CA GLY A 136 -13.22 -0.27 9.81
C GLY A 136 -12.80 0.70 10.90
N ARG A 137 -13.28 0.53 12.14
CA ARG A 137 -12.88 1.37 13.29
C ARG A 137 -11.44 1.13 13.69
N VAL A 138 -11.01 -0.13 13.72
CA VAL A 138 -9.63 -0.50 14.04
C VAL A 138 -8.69 0.03 12.96
N ARG A 139 -9.06 -0.17 11.70
CA ARG A 139 -8.29 0.31 10.54
C ARG A 139 -8.22 1.84 10.51
N GLY A 140 -9.32 2.53 10.83
CA GLY A 140 -9.36 4.00 10.94
C GLY A 140 -8.41 4.55 12.02
N VAL A 141 -8.32 3.90 13.18
CA VAL A 141 -7.34 4.25 14.22
C VAL A 141 -5.91 4.06 13.70
N GLY A 142 -5.63 2.98 12.97
CA GLY A 142 -4.33 2.78 12.33
C GLY A 142 -3.98 3.94 11.38
N SER A 143 -4.90 4.33 10.50
CA SER A 143 -4.67 5.46 9.58
C SER A 143 -4.43 6.79 10.33
N ALA A 144 -5.20 7.07 11.37
CA ALA A 144 -5.01 8.26 12.20
C ALA A 144 -3.65 8.23 12.93
N ALA A 145 -3.24 7.06 13.43
CA ALA A 145 -1.96 6.87 14.09
C ALA A 145 -0.77 7.03 13.12
N PHE A 146 -0.91 6.59 11.87
CA PHE A 146 0.10 6.83 10.83
C PHE A 146 0.26 8.34 10.57
N VAL A 147 -0.83 9.06 10.35
CA VAL A 147 -0.81 10.52 10.13
C VAL A 147 -0.19 11.25 11.33
N ALA A 148 -0.63 10.92 12.54
CA ALA A 148 -0.07 11.49 13.76
C ALA A 148 1.43 11.17 13.90
N GLY A 149 1.82 9.93 13.63
CA GLY A 149 3.22 9.48 13.64
C GLY A 149 4.09 10.26 12.65
N THR A 150 3.58 10.50 11.44
CA THR A 150 4.28 11.29 10.41
C THR A 150 4.49 12.75 10.85
N LEU A 151 3.47 13.37 11.44
CA LEU A 151 3.56 14.74 11.97
C LEU A 151 4.58 14.84 13.12
N LEU A 152 4.51 13.88 14.05
CA LEU A 152 5.44 13.79 15.17
C LEU A 152 6.88 13.54 14.70
N ALA A 153 7.07 12.69 13.68
CA ALA A 153 8.38 12.45 13.09
C ALA A 153 8.97 13.74 12.51
N GLY A 154 8.18 14.54 11.78
CA GLY A 154 8.63 15.82 11.25
C GLY A 154 9.12 16.77 12.35
N GLN A 155 8.40 16.87 13.47
CA GLN A 155 8.82 17.67 14.63
C GLN A 155 10.09 17.10 15.29
N ALA A 156 10.14 15.79 15.50
CA ALA A 156 11.28 15.13 16.12
C ALA A 156 12.56 15.26 15.28
N VAL A 157 12.45 15.10 13.95
CA VAL A 157 13.58 15.31 13.04
C VAL A 157 14.08 16.76 13.08
N GLY A 158 13.17 17.74 13.18
CA GLY A 158 13.54 19.14 13.32
C GLY A 158 14.33 19.46 14.59
N GLY A 159 14.04 18.76 15.69
CA GLY A 159 14.71 18.99 16.99
C GLY A 159 15.92 18.10 17.25
N TYR A 160 15.90 16.85 16.78
CA TYR A 160 16.88 15.82 17.15
C TYR A 160 17.60 15.15 15.96
N GLY A 161 17.32 15.60 14.73
CA GLY A 161 17.88 15.03 13.51
C GLY A 161 17.20 13.72 13.07
N LEU A 162 17.61 13.21 11.90
CA LEU A 162 17.00 12.05 11.26
C LEU A 162 17.05 10.77 12.10
N SER A 163 18.04 10.61 12.97
CA SER A 163 18.13 9.45 13.88
C SER A 163 16.93 9.29 14.81
N ALA A 164 16.18 10.38 15.07
CA ALA A 164 14.97 10.34 15.91
C ALA A 164 13.93 9.36 15.39
N ILE A 165 13.80 9.20 14.05
CA ILE A 165 12.80 8.27 13.46
C ILE A 165 13.09 6.82 13.84
N MET A 166 14.36 6.45 14.01
CA MET A 166 14.74 5.08 14.40
C MET A 166 14.36 4.78 15.84
N TRP A 167 14.59 5.72 16.75
CA TRP A 167 14.18 5.58 18.14
C TRP A 167 12.66 5.54 18.30
N LEU A 168 11.94 6.43 17.63
CA LEU A 168 10.47 6.46 17.64
C LEU A 168 9.88 5.18 17.06
N SER A 169 10.38 4.75 15.92
CA SER A 169 9.91 3.54 15.26
C SER A 169 10.21 2.29 16.09
N ALA A 170 11.43 2.16 16.64
CA ALA A 170 11.79 1.06 17.51
C ALA A 170 10.93 1.00 18.76
N THR A 171 10.70 2.14 19.42
CA THR A 171 9.83 2.22 20.59
C THR A 171 8.41 1.80 20.28
N ALA A 172 7.82 2.29 19.18
CA ALA A 172 6.49 1.89 18.75
C ALA A 172 6.43 0.40 18.41
N LEU A 173 7.42 -0.15 17.69
CA LEU A 173 7.51 -1.57 17.39
C LEU A 173 7.61 -2.44 18.65
N LEU A 174 8.35 -2.01 19.68
CA LEU A 174 8.46 -2.72 20.96
C LEU A 174 7.16 -2.72 21.78
N THR A 175 6.21 -1.81 21.51
CA THR A 175 4.89 -1.85 22.15
C THR A 175 3.98 -2.92 21.52
N ILE A 176 4.27 -3.38 20.29
CA ILE A 176 3.46 -4.40 19.60
C ILE A 176 3.44 -5.74 20.33
N PRO A 177 4.56 -6.34 20.78
CA PRO A 177 4.56 -7.56 21.59
C PRO A 177 3.69 -7.44 22.85
N ILE A 178 3.76 -6.29 23.51
CA ILE A 178 2.96 -6.00 24.71
C ILE A 178 1.46 -5.99 24.33
N ALA A 179 1.10 -5.22 23.30
CA ALA A 179 -0.28 -5.15 22.83
C ALA A 179 -0.80 -6.52 22.36
N ALA A 180 0.03 -7.31 21.68
CA ALA A 180 -0.32 -8.65 21.20
C ALA A 180 -0.65 -9.63 22.35
N CYS A 181 -0.04 -9.47 23.53
CA CYS A 181 -0.39 -10.29 24.71
C CYS A 181 -1.84 -10.08 25.17
N PHE A 182 -2.39 -8.89 24.96
CA PHE A 182 -3.76 -8.55 25.37
C PHE A 182 -4.80 -8.84 24.28
N VAL A 183 -4.42 -8.96 23.03
CA VAL A 183 -5.33 -9.27 21.93
C VAL A 183 -5.82 -10.72 22.06
N PRO A 184 -7.11 -11.00 21.81
CA PRO A 184 -7.62 -12.38 21.81
C PRO A 184 -6.87 -13.29 20.84
N PRO A 185 -6.65 -14.59 21.18
CA PRO A 185 -5.98 -15.54 20.28
C PRO A 185 -6.83 -15.78 19.01
N PHE A 186 -6.19 -16.25 17.93
CA PHE A 186 -6.90 -16.62 16.72
C PHE A 186 -7.89 -17.76 17.02
N PRO A 187 -9.19 -17.65 16.60
CA PRO A 187 -10.19 -18.67 16.92
C PRO A 187 -9.93 -19.96 16.12
N GLU A 188 -9.91 -21.11 16.80
CA GLU A 188 -9.68 -22.42 16.17
C GLU A 188 -10.69 -22.77 15.06
N ASN A 189 -11.91 -22.24 15.15
CA ASN A 189 -12.98 -22.50 14.19
C ASN A 189 -12.89 -21.60 12.92
N ALA A 190 -12.09 -20.54 12.92
CA ALA A 190 -12.00 -19.63 11.77
C ALA A 190 -11.23 -20.23 10.57
N ALA A 191 -10.45 -21.30 10.81
CA ALA A 191 -9.65 -21.98 9.77
C ALA A 191 -10.48 -22.89 8.83
N ARG A 192 -11.80 -23.08 9.07
CA ARG A 192 -12.61 -24.11 8.37
C ARG A 192 -13.36 -23.62 7.11
N ASP A 193 -13.49 -22.33 6.88
CA ASP A 193 -14.18 -21.81 5.71
C ASP A 193 -13.24 -21.75 4.49
N LYS A 194 -13.00 -22.92 3.89
CA LYS A 194 -12.37 -22.98 2.54
C LYS A 194 -13.39 -22.59 1.48
N PRO A 195 -13.05 -21.73 0.53
CA PRO A 195 -13.94 -21.43 -0.59
C PRO A 195 -14.23 -22.70 -1.40
N ASN A 196 -15.52 -23.05 -1.52
CA ASN A 196 -15.97 -24.13 -2.38
C ASN A 196 -15.85 -23.70 -3.85
N GLY A 197 -15.05 -24.35 -4.64
CA GLY A 197 -14.93 -24.16 -6.08
C GLY A 197 -13.74 -24.91 -6.66
N GLU A 198 -13.88 -25.50 -7.83
CA GLU A 198 -12.75 -26.08 -8.56
C GLU A 198 -11.78 -24.97 -8.99
N ILE A 199 -10.59 -24.98 -8.41
CA ILE A 199 -9.51 -24.06 -8.80
C ILE A 199 -8.77 -24.69 -9.99
N PRO A 200 -8.63 -23.98 -11.13
CA PRO A 200 -7.86 -24.47 -12.27
C PRO A 200 -6.43 -24.87 -11.87
N ARG A 201 -5.85 -25.87 -12.53
CA ARG A 201 -4.46 -26.31 -12.24
C ARG A 201 -3.41 -25.18 -12.31
N ARG A 202 -3.65 -24.14 -13.14
CA ARG A 202 -2.77 -22.96 -13.28
C ARG A 202 -3.61 -21.67 -13.29
N PRO A 203 -4.14 -21.24 -12.13
CA PRO A 203 -5.09 -20.14 -12.05
C PRO A 203 -4.51 -18.82 -12.56
N TRP A 204 -3.23 -18.55 -12.35
CA TRP A 204 -2.54 -17.36 -12.80
C TRP A 204 -2.45 -17.26 -14.34
N LEU A 205 -2.28 -18.40 -15.08
CA LEU A 205 -2.31 -18.40 -16.55
C LEU A 205 -3.69 -18.06 -17.09
N THR A 206 -4.75 -18.51 -16.42
CA THR A 206 -6.13 -18.16 -16.79
C THR A 206 -6.35 -16.65 -16.66
N LEU A 207 -5.82 -16.03 -15.61
CA LEU A 207 -5.91 -14.58 -15.41
C LEU A 207 -5.12 -13.79 -16.46
N LEU A 208 -3.91 -14.24 -16.80
CA LEU A 208 -3.08 -13.57 -17.83
C LEU A 208 -3.70 -13.65 -19.25
N ARG A 209 -4.64 -14.54 -19.48
CA ARG A 209 -5.43 -14.62 -20.75
C ARG A 209 -6.62 -13.66 -20.76
N GLN A 210 -7.03 -13.13 -19.61
CA GLN A 210 -8.15 -12.19 -19.49
C GLN A 210 -7.69 -10.77 -19.80
N ARG A 211 -8.08 -10.24 -20.95
CA ARG A 211 -7.65 -8.90 -21.42
C ARG A 211 -7.97 -7.77 -20.42
N ALA A 212 -9.14 -7.82 -19.76
CA ALA A 212 -9.51 -6.80 -18.77
C ALA A 212 -8.59 -6.86 -17.55
N PHE A 213 -8.30 -8.06 -17.03
CA PHE A 213 -7.40 -8.26 -15.88
C PHE A 213 -5.97 -7.78 -16.18
N VAL A 214 -5.40 -8.17 -17.32
CA VAL A 214 -4.05 -7.75 -17.70
C VAL A 214 -3.96 -6.23 -17.84
N ARG A 215 -4.96 -5.61 -18.48
CA ARG A 215 -4.96 -4.15 -18.70
C ARG A 215 -5.12 -3.37 -17.41
N VAL A 216 -6.02 -3.75 -16.51
CA VAL A 216 -6.17 -3.06 -15.22
C VAL A 216 -4.92 -3.23 -14.35
N THR A 217 -4.28 -4.40 -14.38
CA THR A 217 -3.01 -4.63 -13.68
C THR A 217 -1.88 -3.78 -14.28
N LEU A 218 -1.84 -3.62 -15.60
CA LEU A 218 -0.85 -2.76 -16.26
C LEU A 218 -1.08 -1.27 -15.94
N VAL A 219 -2.33 -0.80 -15.93
CA VAL A 219 -2.64 0.58 -15.49
C VAL A 219 -2.19 0.81 -14.06
N ALA A 220 -2.45 -0.15 -13.16
CA ALA A 220 -1.97 -0.07 -11.78
C ALA A 220 -0.44 -0.04 -11.71
N ALA A 221 0.25 -0.89 -12.48
CA ALA A 221 1.71 -0.91 -12.53
C ALA A 221 2.31 0.43 -13.01
N LEU A 222 1.69 1.06 -14.00
CA LEU A 222 2.15 2.36 -14.53
C LEU A 222 1.91 3.50 -13.53
N VAL A 223 0.71 3.59 -12.96
CA VAL A 223 0.35 4.73 -12.09
C VAL A 223 0.87 4.53 -10.66
N LEU A 224 0.66 3.36 -10.02
CA LEU A 224 1.18 3.11 -8.67
C LEU A 224 2.70 2.92 -8.66
N GLY A 225 3.25 2.24 -9.67
CA GLY A 225 4.69 2.10 -9.80
C GLY A 225 5.40 3.45 -9.89
N SER A 226 4.79 4.47 -10.53
CA SER A 226 5.36 5.81 -10.61
C SER A 226 5.61 6.47 -9.24
N HIS A 227 4.96 5.99 -8.17
CA HIS A 227 5.23 6.44 -6.81
C HIS A 227 6.62 6.01 -6.29
N GLY A 228 7.28 5.03 -6.91
CA GLY A 228 8.60 4.57 -6.50
C GLY A 228 9.64 5.70 -6.41
N MET A 229 9.59 6.68 -7.32
CA MET A 229 10.47 7.85 -7.27
C MET A 229 10.06 8.83 -6.15
N TYR A 230 8.77 9.02 -5.92
CA TYR A 230 8.25 9.85 -4.84
C TYR A 230 8.65 9.28 -3.48
N ASP A 231 8.40 7.99 -3.26
CA ASP A 231 8.70 7.31 -2.00
C ASP A 231 10.20 7.31 -1.66
N THR A 232 11.06 7.39 -2.69
CA THR A 232 12.51 7.40 -2.51
C THR A 232 13.08 8.82 -2.39
N PHE A 233 12.66 9.76 -3.22
CA PHE A 233 13.36 11.03 -3.40
C PHE A 233 12.59 12.29 -3.03
N ALA A 234 11.28 12.22 -2.74
CA ALA A 234 10.49 13.41 -2.43
C ALA A 234 11.05 14.17 -1.22
N VAL A 235 11.27 13.48 -0.10
CA VAL A 235 11.76 14.10 1.13
C VAL A 235 13.19 14.61 0.97
N ILE A 236 14.06 13.86 0.29
CA ILE A 236 15.44 14.28 -0.02
C ILE A 236 15.40 15.60 -0.80
N ARG A 237 14.60 15.67 -1.86
CA ARG A 237 14.44 16.87 -2.66
C ARG A 237 13.94 18.07 -1.86
N TRP A 238 12.89 17.86 -1.05
CA TRP A 238 12.30 18.93 -0.24
C TRP A 238 13.28 19.46 0.80
N THR A 239 14.00 18.58 1.47
CA THR A 239 15.06 18.95 2.42
C THR A 239 16.19 19.71 1.74
N GLN A 240 16.64 19.28 0.54
CA GLN A 240 17.64 19.99 -0.26
C GLN A 240 17.17 21.38 -0.71
N ALA A 241 15.86 21.56 -0.90
CA ALA A 241 15.25 22.86 -1.20
C ALA A 241 15.05 23.75 0.04
N GLY A 242 15.46 23.30 1.24
CA GLY A 242 15.37 24.06 2.48
C GLY A 242 14.01 23.96 3.18
N ILE A 243 13.12 23.03 2.77
CA ILE A 243 11.84 22.81 3.45
C ILE A 243 12.11 22.17 4.81
N SER A 244 11.52 22.75 5.86
CA SER A 244 11.71 22.26 7.24
C SER A 244 11.15 20.83 7.40
N PRO A 245 11.75 19.98 8.26
CA PRO A 245 11.24 18.64 8.53
C PRO A 245 9.78 18.62 9.02
N ALA A 246 9.37 19.62 9.78
CA ALA A 246 7.97 19.78 10.20
C ALA A 246 7.03 19.97 9.01
N THR A 247 7.38 20.82 8.06
CA THR A 247 6.62 21.04 6.81
C THR A 247 6.60 19.79 5.93
N VAL A 248 7.73 19.08 5.82
CA VAL A 248 7.80 17.76 5.14
C VAL A 248 6.82 16.78 5.76
N GLY A 249 6.78 16.70 7.09
CA GLY A 249 5.81 15.87 7.81
C GLY A 249 4.36 16.23 7.49
N VAL A 250 4.03 17.53 7.40
CA VAL A 250 2.68 18.01 7.03
C VAL A 250 2.33 17.61 5.60
N LEU A 251 3.21 17.86 4.62
CA LEU A 251 2.98 17.52 3.22
C LEU A 251 2.77 16.00 3.02
N TRP A 252 3.51 15.19 3.75
CA TRP A 252 3.33 13.73 3.70
C TRP A 252 2.04 13.30 4.37
N ALA A 253 1.74 13.82 5.55
CA ALA A 253 0.52 13.55 6.30
C ALA A 253 -0.74 13.94 5.51
N GLU A 254 -0.70 15.07 4.79
CA GLU A 254 -1.76 15.54 3.91
C GLU A 254 -2.08 14.52 2.80
N SER A 255 -1.05 13.96 2.16
CA SER A 255 -1.24 12.97 1.10
C SER A 255 -1.93 11.70 1.62
N VAL A 256 -1.53 11.22 2.80
CA VAL A 256 -2.15 10.05 3.43
C VAL A 256 -3.55 10.34 3.96
N ALA A 257 -3.78 11.52 4.51
CA ALA A 257 -5.11 11.95 4.94
C ALA A 257 -6.08 12.01 3.74
N ALA A 258 -5.63 12.56 2.62
CA ALA A 258 -6.42 12.58 1.39
C ALA A 258 -6.72 11.16 0.85
N GLU A 259 -5.75 10.25 0.94
CA GLU A 259 -5.96 8.83 0.60
C GLU A 259 -7.11 8.23 1.43
N VAL A 260 -7.07 8.42 2.75
CA VAL A 260 -8.12 7.91 3.66
C VAL A 260 -9.48 8.51 3.33
N LEU A 261 -9.55 9.83 3.08
CA LEU A 261 -10.79 10.51 2.72
C LEU A 261 -11.35 9.99 1.39
N VAL A 262 -10.52 9.78 0.39
CA VAL A 262 -10.94 9.22 -0.90
C VAL A 262 -11.36 7.77 -0.71
N PHE A 263 -10.63 6.97 0.05
CA PHE A 263 -10.96 5.57 0.26
C PHE A 263 -12.32 5.37 0.93
N LEU A 264 -12.60 6.15 1.99
CA LEU A 264 -13.80 5.98 2.82
C LEU A 264 -15.02 6.72 2.27
N PHE A 265 -14.84 7.90 1.70
CA PHE A 265 -15.95 8.79 1.40
C PHE A 265 -16.12 9.14 -0.06
N LEU A 266 -15.06 9.68 -0.68
CA LEU A 266 -15.16 10.24 -2.03
C LEU A 266 -15.16 9.16 -3.10
N GLY A 267 -14.26 8.19 -3.02
CA GLY A 267 -14.10 7.12 -4.01
C GLY A 267 -15.37 6.28 -4.19
N PRO A 268 -16.00 5.73 -3.11
CA PRO A 268 -17.25 5.00 -3.23
C PRO A 268 -18.41 5.83 -3.81
N ARG A 269 -18.45 7.14 -3.52
CA ARG A 269 -19.46 8.05 -4.11
C ARG A 269 -19.21 8.29 -5.59
N LEU A 270 -17.93 8.55 -5.94
CA LEU A 270 -17.54 8.81 -7.33
C LEU A 270 -17.82 7.60 -8.21
N LEU A 271 -17.49 6.38 -7.75
CA LEU A 271 -17.73 5.13 -8.50
C LEU A 271 -19.22 4.75 -8.65
N ARG A 272 -20.15 5.49 -8.02
CA ARG A 272 -21.59 5.35 -8.31
C ARG A 272 -22.03 6.17 -9.53
N VAL A 273 -21.30 7.24 -9.85
CA VAL A 273 -21.67 8.19 -10.90
C VAL A 273 -20.77 8.13 -12.12
N VAL A 274 -19.52 7.64 -11.97
CA VAL A 274 -18.59 7.46 -13.08
C VAL A 274 -18.24 5.99 -13.29
N THR A 275 -17.88 5.64 -14.52
CA THR A 275 -17.39 4.29 -14.83
C THR A 275 -16.04 4.03 -14.18
N PRO A 276 -15.68 2.78 -13.85
CA PRO A 276 -14.36 2.45 -13.34
C PRO A 276 -13.22 2.91 -14.28
N ALA A 277 -13.42 2.83 -15.59
CA ALA A 277 -12.45 3.33 -16.57
C ALA A 277 -12.25 4.85 -16.47
N ALA A 278 -13.32 5.63 -16.31
CA ALA A 278 -13.21 7.07 -16.10
C ALA A 278 -12.49 7.42 -14.77
N ALA A 279 -12.72 6.65 -13.71
CA ALA A 279 -12.00 6.81 -12.46
C ALA A 279 -10.49 6.55 -12.63
N LEU A 280 -10.09 5.59 -13.47
CA LEU A 280 -8.68 5.35 -13.80
C LEU A 280 -8.07 6.52 -14.61
N VAL A 281 -8.85 7.17 -15.49
CA VAL A 281 -8.40 8.40 -16.18
C VAL A 281 -8.12 9.51 -15.17
N VAL A 282 -9.02 9.72 -14.20
CA VAL A 282 -8.82 10.71 -13.11
C VAL A 282 -7.54 10.40 -12.35
N ALA A 283 -7.31 9.13 -12.00
CA ALA A 283 -6.11 8.71 -11.29
C ALA A 283 -4.82 8.97 -12.09
N ALA A 284 -4.79 8.61 -13.38
CA ALA A 284 -3.63 8.82 -14.24
C ALA A 284 -3.37 10.33 -14.45
N SER A 285 -4.42 11.15 -14.66
CA SER A 285 -4.31 12.61 -14.79
C SER A 285 -3.76 13.24 -13.51
N SER A 286 -4.25 12.79 -12.34
CA SER A 286 -3.74 13.24 -11.04
C SER A 286 -2.27 12.92 -10.85
N GLY A 287 -1.83 11.72 -11.28
CA GLY A 287 -0.42 11.33 -11.27
C GLY A 287 0.44 12.22 -12.16
N LEU A 288 0.00 12.44 -13.41
CA LEU A 288 0.70 13.33 -14.35
C LEU A 288 0.88 14.74 -13.76
N MET A 289 -0.18 15.30 -13.17
CA MET A 289 -0.12 16.64 -12.57
C MET A 289 0.83 16.67 -11.35
N ARG A 290 0.77 15.68 -10.46
CA ARG A 290 1.69 15.57 -9.32
C ARG A 290 3.14 15.54 -9.77
N TRP A 291 3.46 14.67 -10.73
CA TRP A 291 4.84 14.50 -11.17
C TRP A 291 5.35 15.69 -11.98
N ALA A 292 4.48 16.37 -12.75
CA ALA A 292 4.83 17.60 -13.44
C ALA A 292 5.22 18.71 -12.44
N VAL A 293 4.45 18.91 -11.36
CA VAL A 293 4.78 19.87 -10.29
C VAL A 293 6.06 19.44 -9.58
N MET A 294 6.15 18.15 -9.18
CA MET A 294 7.34 17.61 -8.53
C MET A 294 8.60 17.73 -9.40
N ALA A 295 8.51 17.70 -10.71
CA ALA A 295 9.65 17.91 -11.61
C ALA A 295 10.13 19.38 -11.62
N GLN A 296 9.22 20.32 -11.51
CA GLN A 296 9.49 21.73 -11.80
C GLN A 296 9.77 22.56 -10.54
N THR A 297 9.08 22.31 -9.43
CA THR A 297 9.17 23.16 -8.25
C THR A 297 9.24 22.37 -6.95
N ALA A 298 9.79 22.99 -5.91
CA ALA A 298 9.71 22.60 -4.52
C ALA A 298 9.01 23.69 -3.69
N ASP A 299 8.24 24.57 -4.32
CA ASP A 299 7.42 25.56 -3.60
C ASP A 299 6.37 24.84 -2.75
N VAL A 300 6.31 25.23 -1.46
CA VAL A 300 5.46 24.56 -0.47
C VAL A 300 3.97 24.68 -0.81
N ALA A 301 3.53 25.82 -1.35
CA ALA A 301 2.13 26.00 -1.70
C ALA A 301 1.77 25.14 -2.91
N ALA A 302 2.63 25.10 -3.94
CA ALA A 302 2.43 24.21 -5.09
C ALA A 302 2.42 22.74 -4.70
N LEU A 303 3.32 22.31 -3.80
CA LEU A 303 3.34 20.96 -3.26
C LEU A 303 2.06 20.65 -2.48
N GLY A 304 1.62 21.53 -1.57
CA GLY A 304 0.37 21.35 -0.80
C GLY A 304 -0.86 21.23 -1.69
N LEU A 305 -0.92 21.94 -2.83
CA LEU A 305 -2.03 21.82 -3.77
C LEU A 305 -2.08 20.44 -4.48
N VAL A 306 -0.93 19.79 -4.70
CA VAL A 306 -0.89 18.51 -5.45
C VAL A 306 -0.80 17.28 -4.54
N GLN A 307 -0.45 17.43 -3.26
CA GLN A 307 -0.38 16.29 -2.34
C GLN A 307 -1.73 15.59 -2.15
N PRO A 308 -2.90 16.26 -2.04
CA PRO A 308 -4.19 15.61 -1.95
C PRO A 308 -4.55 14.72 -3.15
N LEU A 309 -3.94 14.97 -4.32
CA LEU A 309 -4.13 14.13 -5.51
C LEU A 309 -3.60 12.70 -5.30
N HIS A 310 -2.79 12.46 -4.25
CA HIS A 310 -2.39 11.11 -3.83
C HIS A 310 -3.60 10.21 -3.60
N GLY A 311 -4.67 10.74 -3.01
CA GLY A 311 -5.90 10.01 -2.80
C GLY A 311 -6.49 9.46 -4.10
N PHE A 312 -6.39 10.18 -5.22
CA PHE A 312 -6.85 9.69 -6.51
C PHE A 312 -5.87 8.70 -7.14
N THR A 313 -4.56 8.98 -7.08
CA THR A 313 -3.55 8.08 -7.67
C THR A 313 -3.43 6.76 -6.94
N PHE A 314 -3.79 6.68 -5.66
CA PHE A 314 -3.73 5.47 -4.85
C PHE A 314 -5.12 4.90 -4.56
N ALA A 315 -5.93 5.58 -3.75
CA ALA A 315 -7.20 5.04 -3.27
C ALA A 315 -8.25 4.88 -4.36
N LEU A 316 -8.47 5.90 -5.20
CA LEU A 316 -9.47 5.82 -6.28
C LEU A 316 -9.07 4.78 -7.32
N LEU A 317 -7.80 4.75 -7.71
CA LEU A 317 -7.28 3.75 -8.65
C LEU A 317 -7.47 2.34 -8.09
N HIS A 318 -7.14 2.11 -6.82
CA HIS A 318 -7.31 0.81 -6.17
C HIS A 318 -8.78 0.38 -6.14
N LEU A 319 -9.69 1.27 -5.72
CA LEU A 319 -11.13 0.98 -5.69
C LEU A 319 -11.70 0.66 -7.08
N ALA A 320 -11.31 1.43 -8.11
CA ALA A 320 -11.72 1.18 -9.48
C ALA A 320 -11.18 -0.16 -10.01
N SER A 321 -9.90 -0.46 -9.72
CA SER A 321 -9.28 -1.73 -10.10
C SER A 321 -9.94 -2.93 -9.44
N MET A 322 -10.22 -2.84 -8.13
CA MET A 322 -10.90 -3.90 -7.40
C MET A 322 -12.31 -4.14 -7.94
N ARG A 323 -13.04 -3.08 -8.29
CA ARG A 323 -14.36 -3.20 -8.92
C ARG A 323 -14.27 -3.92 -10.26
N ILE A 324 -13.34 -3.53 -11.13
CA ILE A 324 -13.13 -4.20 -12.44
C ILE A 324 -12.80 -5.68 -12.24
N ILE A 325 -11.89 -6.01 -11.31
CA ILE A 325 -11.51 -7.39 -11.02
C ILE A 325 -12.72 -8.18 -10.51
N THR A 326 -13.50 -7.62 -9.60
CA THR A 326 -14.70 -8.27 -9.05
C THR A 326 -15.76 -8.52 -10.12
N ASP A 327 -15.95 -7.60 -11.05
CA ASP A 327 -16.97 -7.68 -12.10
C ASP A 327 -16.57 -8.63 -13.23
N THR A 328 -15.26 -8.79 -13.52
CA THR A 328 -14.77 -9.53 -14.69
C THR A 328 -14.12 -10.86 -14.38
N VAL A 329 -13.61 -11.08 -13.16
CA VAL A 329 -12.91 -12.31 -12.77
C VAL A 329 -13.88 -13.28 -12.07
N PRO A 330 -13.88 -14.58 -12.41
CA PRO A 330 -14.66 -15.59 -11.72
C PRO A 330 -14.33 -15.63 -10.21
N ARG A 331 -15.35 -15.82 -9.37
CA ARG A 331 -15.21 -15.86 -7.90
C ARG A 331 -14.16 -16.85 -7.41
N ALA A 332 -14.05 -18.01 -8.06
CA ALA A 332 -13.04 -19.03 -7.74
C ALA A 332 -11.58 -18.54 -7.92
N LEU A 333 -11.36 -17.51 -8.74
CA LEU A 333 -10.05 -16.91 -9.01
C LEU A 333 -9.81 -15.59 -8.27
N ALA A 334 -10.77 -15.10 -7.48
CA ALA A 334 -10.70 -13.76 -6.86
C ALA A 334 -9.45 -13.56 -5.99
N ALA A 335 -9.12 -14.53 -5.14
CA ALA A 335 -7.93 -14.47 -4.28
C ALA A 335 -6.63 -14.47 -5.12
N THR A 336 -6.54 -15.33 -6.13
CA THR A 336 -5.39 -15.38 -7.06
C THR A 336 -5.27 -14.07 -7.84
N ALA A 337 -6.38 -13.48 -8.27
CA ALA A 337 -6.38 -12.21 -8.99
C ALA A 337 -5.86 -11.06 -8.11
N GLN A 338 -6.30 -10.98 -6.86
CA GLN A 338 -5.80 -9.99 -5.91
C GLN A 338 -4.30 -10.19 -5.61
N ALA A 339 -3.85 -11.43 -5.45
CA ALA A 339 -2.43 -11.74 -5.23
C ALA A 339 -1.57 -11.33 -6.44
N VAL A 340 -1.97 -11.67 -7.66
CA VAL A 340 -1.25 -11.30 -8.89
C VAL A 340 -1.29 -9.79 -9.12
N TYR A 341 -2.43 -9.14 -8.90
CA TYR A 341 -2.56 -7.70 -8.98
C TYR A 341 -1.65 -6.99 -7.96
N GLY A 342 -1.64 -7.45 -6.70
CA GLY A 342 -0.77 -6.91 -5.66
C GLY A 342 0.71 -7.11 -5.97
N LEU A 343 1.08 -8.32 -6.42
CA LEU A 343 2.46 -8.66 -6.75
C LEU A 343 2.99 -7.91 -7.98
N VAL A 344 2.22 -7.87 -9.07
CA VAL A 344 2.68 -7.32 -10.36
C VAL A 344 2.30 -5.85 -10.48
N GLY A 345 1.03 -5.52 -10.24
CA GLY A 345 0.48 -4.19 -10.49
C GLY A 345 0.84 -3.16 -9.43
N VAL A 346 1.10 -3.60 -8.19
CA VAL A 346 1.40 -2.68 -7.08
C VAL A 346 2.85 -2.83 -6.65
N GLY A 347 3.17 -3.87 -5.90
CA GLY A 347 4.46 -3.97 -5.22
C GLY A 347 5.64 -4.23 -6.17
N GLY A 348 5.48 -5.12 -7.16
CA GLY A 348 6.54 -5.46 -8.11
C GLY A 348 6.89 -4.28 -9.02
N ALA A 349 5.88 -3.58 -9.55
CA ALA A 349 6.09 -2.37 -10.33
C ALA A 349 6.79 -1.28 -9.51
N THR A 350 6.34 -1.06 -8.27
CA THR A 350 6.98 -0.09 -7.36
C THR A 350 8.43 -0.46 -7.06
N ALA A 351 8.73 -1.73 -6.78
CA ALA A 351 10.10 -2.19 -6.53
C ALA A 351 11.02 -1.93 -7.73
N VAL A 352 10.59 -2.29 -8.94
CA VAL A 352 11.34 -2.04 -10.18
C VAL A 352 11.53 -0.54 -10.42
N LEU A 353 10.50 0.26 -10.19
CA LEU A 353 10.59 1.69 -10.42
C LEU A 353 11.38 2.43 -9.33
N MET A 354 11.46 1.91 -8.11
CA MET A 354 12.43 2.39 -7.11
C MET A 354 13.87 2.19 -7.58
N LEU A 355 14.21 1.00 -8.13
CA LEU A 355 15.52 0.73 -8.72
C LEU A 355 15.85 1.73 -9.84
N LEU A 356 14.94 1.89 -10.80
CA LEU A 356 15.10 2.82 -11.92
C LEU A 356 15.16 4.28 -11.47
N SER A 357 14.43 4.64 -10.43
CA SER A 357 14.40 5.99 -9.86
C SER A 357 15.75 6.42 -9.31
N GLY A 358 16.53 5.48 -8.76
CA GLY A 358 17.90 5.75 -8.32
C GLY A 358 18.77 6.28 -9.45
N TRP A 359 18.77 5.58 -10.57
CA TRP A 359 19.50 6.01 -11.77
C TRP A 359 18.95 7.32 -12.34
N LEU A 360 17.61 7.45 -12.45
CA LEU A 360 16.99 8.67 -12.96
C LEU A 360 17.34 9.90 -12.11
N TYR A 361 17.29 9.76 -10.78
CA TYR A 361 17.60 10.88 -9.89
C TYR A 361 19.08 11.22 -9.89
N ALA A 362 19.99 10.24 -10.01
CA ALA A 362 21.42 10.46 -10.12
C ALA A 362 21.80 11.29 -11.36
N HIS A 363 21.14 11.05 -12.51
CA HIS A 363 21.49 11.68 -13.77
C HIS A 363 20.67 12.96 -14.09
N PHE A 364 19.42 13.01 -13.67
CA PHE A 364 18.49 14.09 -14.02
C PHE A 364 17.97 14.87 -12.81
N GLY A 365 18.33 14.44 -11.58
CA GLY A 365 17.82 15.07 -10.37
C GLY A 365 16.28 15.10 -10.35
N PRO A 366 15.69 16.23 -9.95
CA PRO A 366 14.24 16.39 -9.91
C PRO A 366 13.54 16.21 -11.26
N ALA A 367 14.21 16.50 -12.39
CA ALA A 367 13.61 16.32 -13.72
C ALA A 367 13.27 14.84 -14.01
N GLY A 368 13.86 13.88 -13.28
CA GLY A 368 13.48 12.47 -13.34
C GLY A 368 12.00 12.20 -13.05
N PHE A 369 11.29 13.09 -12.32
CA PHE A 369 9.85 12.99 -12.13
C PHE A 369 9.03 13.09 -13.42
N TRP A 370 9.59 13.70 -14.50
CA TRP A 370 8.94 13.67 -15.81
C TRP A 370 8.81 12.25 -16.37
N ALA A 371 9.76 11.35 -16.07
CA ALA A 371 9.64 9.94 -16.45
C ALA A 371 8.44 9.28 -15.74
N MET A 372 8.16 9.64 -14.48
CA MET A 372 6.97 9.17 -13.76
C MET A 372 5.69 9.75 -14.38
N GLY A 373 5.71 11.01 -14.83
CA GLY A 373 4.64 11.61 -15.61
C GLY A 373 4.39 10.89 -16.93
N ALA A 374 5.45 10.49 -17.62
CA ALA A 374 5.35 9.71 -18.86
C ALA A 374 4.70 8.33 -18.63
N LEU A 375 4.98 7.64 -17.50
CA LEU A 375 4.28 6.41 -17.14
C LEU A 375 2.77 6.63 -16.95
N CYS A 376 2.39 7.70 -16.25
CA CYS A 376 0.98 8.06 -16.09
C CYS A 376 0.32 8.39 -17.44
N THR A 377 1.05 9.05 -18.35
CA THR A 377 0.58 9.32 -19.72
C THR A 377 0.43 8.03 -20.51
N ALA A 378 1.36 7.09 -20.39
CA ALA A 378 1.28 5.78 -21.04
C ALA A 378 0.10 4.91 -20.54
N ALA A 379 -0.48 5.25 -19.39
CA ALA A 379 -1.67 4.57 -18.90
C ALA A 379 -2.93 4.88 -19.72
N PHE A 380 -3.05 6.08 -20.35
CA PHE A 380 -4.26 6.46 -21.09
C PHE A 380 -4.64 5.52 -22.25
N PRO A 381 -3.75 5.15 -23.18
CA PRO A 381 -4.09 4.21 -24.22
C PRO A 381 -4.47 2.82 -23.65
N VAL A 382 -3.84 2.40 -22.54
CA VAL A 382 -4.19 1.14 -21.88
C VAL A 382 -5.59 1.22 -21.26
N ILE A 383 -5.96 2.35 -20.63
CA ILE A 383 -7.30 2.59 -20.08
C ILE A 383 -8.35 2.61 -21.21
N TRP A 384 -8.05 3.23 -22.33
CA TRP A 384 -8.95 3.22 -23.51
C TRP A 384 -9.20 1.80 -24.01
N LEU A 385 -8.16 0.99 -24.19
CA LEU A 385 -8.29 -0.40 -24.56
C LEU A 385 -9.05 -1.21 -23.51
N LEU A 386 -8.83 -0.93 -22.21
CA LEU A 386 -9.55 -1.54 -21.10
C LEU A 386 -11.05 -1.21 -21.19
N HIS A 387 -11.40 0.04 -21.42
CA HIS A 387 -12.79 0.47 -21.58
C HIS A 387 -13.50 -0.31 -22.69
N GLN A 388 -12.87 -0.45 -23.85
CA GLN A 388 -13.41 -1.26 -24.95
C GLN A 388 -13.66 -2.72 -24.55
N ALA A 389 -12.72 -3.32 -23.77
CA ALA A 389 -12.89 -4.69 -23.31
C ALA A 389 -14.04 -4.84 -22.31
N LEU A 390 -14.26 -3.84 -21.45
CA LEU A 390 -15.38 -3.81 -20.50
C LEU A 390 -16.72 -3.69 -21.22
N VAL A 391 -16.84 -2.79 -22.20
CA VAL A 391 -18.05 -2.65 -23.02
C VAL A 391 -18.38 -3.94 -23.76
N ALA A 392 -17.39 -4.60 -24.36
CA ALA A 392 -17.58 -5.88 -25.03
C ALA A 392 -18.01 -6.99 -24.06
N PHE A 393 -17.46 -7.00 -22.84
CA PHE A 393 -17.84 -7.95 -21.80
C PHE A 393 -19.29 -7.77 -21.35
N ASP A 394 -19.72 -6.53 -21.11
CA ASP A 394 -21.08 -6.19 -20.69
C ASP A 394 -22.09 -6.54 -21.79
N SER A 395 -21.79 -6.25 -23.06
CA SER A 395 -22.63 -6.61 -24.22
C SER A 395 -22.79 -8.13 -24.35
N ALA A 396 -21.70 -8.88 -24.17
CA ALA A 396 -21.75 -10.34 -24.21
C ALA A 396 -22.56 -10.95 -23.04
N ARG A 397 -22.55 -10.30 -21.89
CA ARG A 397 -23.34 -10.69 -20.71
C ARG A 397 -24.83 -10.45 -20.93
N LEU A 398 -25.20 -9.31 -21.46
CA LEU A 398 -26.59 -8.97 -21.78
C LEU A 398 -27.19 -9.94 -22.80
N ASN A 399 -26.44 -10.28 -23.86
CA ASN A 399 -26.88 -11.20 -24.88
C ASN A 399 -27.09 -12.64 -24.37
N ARG A 400 -26.37 -13.07 -23.30
CA ARG A 400 -26.58 -14.39 -22.69
C ARG A 400 -27.85 -14.46 -21.83
N HIS A 401 -28.37 -13.33 -21.38
CA HIS A 401 -29.57 -13.24 -20.55
C HIS A 401 -30.79 -12.77 -21.33
N ALA A 402 -30.64 -12.48 -22.64
CA ALA A 402 -31.77 -12.20 -23.51
C ALA A 402 -32.65 -13.47 -23.65
N PRO A 403 -33.96 -13.38 -23.43
CA PRO A 403 -34.86 -14.52 -23.66
C PRO A 403 -34.77 -14.97 -25.14
N PRO A 404 -34.85 -16.29 -25.41
CA PRO A 404 -34.85 -16.77 -26.79
C PRO A 404 -35.93 -16.06 -27.56
N ALA A 405 -35.59 -15.51 -28.74
CA ALA A 405 -36.55 -14.90 -29.62
C ALA A 405 -37.66 -15.95 -29.92
N HIS A 406 -38.89 -15.65 -29.55
CA HIS A 406 -40.03 -16.46 -29.93
C HIS A 406 -39.99 -16.63 -31.46
N LYS A 407 -39.58 -17.81 -31.94
CA LYS A 407 -39.84 -18.18 -33.31
C LYS A 407 -41.38 -18.22 -33.44
N GLY A 408 -41.92 -17.21 -34.13
CA GLY A 408 -43.30 -17.18 -34.46
C GLY A 408 -43.67 -18.52 -35.14
N LEU A 409 -44.68 -19.15 -34.60
CA LEU A 409 -45.40 -20.23 -35.27
C LEU A 409 -46.24 -19.52 -36.35
N ASP A 410 -45.77 -19.56 -37.57
CA ASP A 410 -46.61 -19.39 -38.77
C ASP A 410 -46.99 -20.76 -39.28
#